data_5ea4502345c3a78c127ccede650d5203
#
_entry.id   5ea4502345c3a78c127ccede650d5203
#
_cell.length_a   1.000
_cell.length_b   1.000
_cell.length_c   1.000
_cell.angle_alpha   90.00
_cell.angle_beta   90.00
_cell.angle_gamma   90.00
#
_symmetry.space_group_name_H-M   'P 1'
#
loop_
_entity.id
_entity.type
_entity.pdbx_description
1 polymer ?
#
loop_
_entity_poly.entity_id
_entity_poly.type
_entity_poly.pdbx_seq_one_letter_code
_entity_poly.pdbx_strand_id
1 'polypeptide(L)'
;KEKTNKSKNSNHKCKSVKDTNSNLNKKADNFTNKGNYEVNRVIYTKKMNDKGYTILCPQMAPIHFELIESAVRACGYNFHLLKECTPHTVETGLKYVNNDACYPSILTTGQLIEALESGNYDLNKTAVIMSQTGGGCRATNYIGFIRKALKDAGFENIPVISFNVVGMEKMPGFKVTPKLI
;
A
#
# COMPACT_ATOMS: atom_id res chain seq x y z
N LYS A 1 -61.81 -41.25 -4.54
CA LYS A 1 -61.38 -40.67 -3.25
C LYS A 1 -60.09 -39.94 -3.49
N GLU A 2 -60.19 -38.68 -3.93
CA GLU A 2 -59.09 -37.77 -4.09
C GLU A 2 -58.82 -37.06 -2.76
N LYS A 3 -57.51 -37.05 -2.34
CA LYS A 3 -57.07 -36.27 -1.19
C LYS A 3 -56.32 -35.03 -1.72
N THR A 4 -56.93 -33.90 -1.58
CA THR A 4 -56.37 -32.58 -1.86
C THR A 4 -55.32 -32.22 -0.80
N ASN A 5 -54.09 -32.00 -1.22
CA ASN A 5 -52.99 -31.50 -0.38
C ASN A 5 -53.03 -29.96 -0.37
N LYS A 6 -53.28 -29.38 0.80
CA LYS A 6 -53.17 -27.93 1.05
C LYS A 6 -51.72 -27.54 1.22
N SER A 7 -51.21 -26.76 0.27
CA SER A 7 -49.94 -26.05 0.34
C SER A 7 -49.97 -24.97 1.43
N LYS A 8 -49.09 -25.06 2.42
CA LYS A 8 -48.85 -24.03 3.44
C LYS A 8 -47.92 -22.96 2.85
N ASN A 9 -48.49 -21.78 2.63
CA ASN A 9 -47.76 -20.59 2.18
C ASN A 9 -46.96 -20.02 3.37
N SER A 10 -45.65 -20.18 3.38
CA SER A 10 -44.76 -19.57 4.38
C SER A 10 -44.35 -18.20 3.92
N ASN A 11 -44.96 -17.16 4.47
CA ASN A 11 -44.55 -15.77 4.31
C ASN A 11 -43.17 -15.55 4.93
N HIS A 12 -42.13 -15.62 4.12
CA HIS A 12 -40.80 -15.10 4.49
C HIS A 12 -40.78 -13.57 4.35
N LYS A 13 -40.95 -12.91 5.48
CA LYS A 13 -40.81 -11.46 5.62
C LYS A 13 -39.33 -11.09 5.38
N CYS A 14 -39.06 -10.49 4.25
CA CYS A 14 -37.72 -9.98 3.92
C CYS A 14 -37.33 -8.89 4.93
N LYS A 15 -36.37 -9.15 5.79
CA LYS A 15 -35.79 -8.14 6.71
C LYS A 15 -35.06 -7.11 5.87
N SER A 16 -35.26 -5.84 6.18
CA SER A 16 -34.75 -4.72 5.40
C SER A 16 -33.19 -4.71 5.41
N VAL A 17 -32.61 -4.40 4.25
CA VAL A 17 -31.17 -4.34 4.00
C VAL A 17 -30.42 -3.35 4.93
N LYS A 18 -31.15 -2.49 5.64
CA LYS A 18 -30.58 -1.52 6.60
C LYS A 18 -30.02 -2.15 7.87
N ASP A 19 -30.58 -3.28 8.33
CA ASP A 19 -30.15 -3.90 9.59
C ASP A 19 -28.90 -4.77 9.43
N THR A 20 -28.55 -5.16 8.21
CA THR A 20 -27.32 -5.94 7.93
C THR A 20 -26.08 -5.06 7.84
N ASN A 21 -26.18 -3.80 7.39
CA ASN A 21 -25.04 -2.90 7.29
C ASN A 21 -24.53 -2.41 8.66
N SER A 22 -25.43 -2.23 9.65
CA SER A 22 -25.01 -1.80 11.00
C SER A 22 -24.23 -2.89 11.75
N ASN A 23 -24.54 -4.16 11.49
CA ASN A 23 -23.84 -5.28 12.11
C ASN A 23 -22.51 -5.64 11.43
N LEU A 24 -22.37 -5.36 10.13
CA LEU A 24 -21.12 -5.51 9.39
C LEU A 24 -20.09 -4.47 9.82
N ASN A 25 -20.50 -3.22 10.02
CA ASN A 25 -19.60 -2.16 10.48
C ASN A 25 -19.13 -2.41 11.93
N LYS A 26 -20.03 -2.87 12.84
CA LYS A 26 -19.62 -3.24 14.22
C LYS A 26 -18.69 -4.47 14.26
N LYS A 27 -18.78 -5.40 13.31
CA LYS A 27 -17.82 -6.50 13.18
C LYS A 27 -16.49 -6.07 12.58
N ALA A 28 -16.47 -5.11 11.67
CA ALA A 28 -15.24 -4.53 11.13
C ALA A 28 -14.43 -3.79 12.21
N ASP A 29 -15.10 -2.99 13.05
CA ASP A 29 -14.47 -2.26 14.17
C ASP A 29 -13.90 -3.20 15.25
N ASN A 30 -14.51 -4.38 15.45
CA ASN A 30 -13.98 -5.40 16.39
C ASN A 30 -12.84 -6.24 15.81
N PHE A 31 -12.66 -6.26 14.47
CA PHE A 31 -11.54 -6.98 13.86
C PHE A 31 -10.24 -6.16 13.88
N THR A 32 -10.33 -4.83 14.00
CA THR A 32 -9.17 -3.94 14.10
C THR A 32 -8.58 -3.87 15.51
N ASN A 33 -9.25 -4.43 16.54
CA ASN A 33 -8.85 -4.25 17.96
C ASN A 33 -8.39 -5.53 18.70
N LYS A 34 -8.22 -6.68 18.02
CA LYS A 34 -7.72 -7.92 18.66
C LYS A 34 -6.66 -8.63 17.84
N GLY A 35 -5.56 -7.98 17.70
CA GLY A 35 -4.30 -8.57 17.25
C GLY A 35 -3.24 -7.51 17.46
N ASN A 36 -2.63 -7.47 18.64
CA ASN A 36 -1.37 -6.76 18.87
C ASN A 36 -0.26 -7.44 18.05
N TYR A 37 -0.40 -7.42 16.74
CA TYR A 37 0.77 -7.46 15.87
C TYR A 37 1.33 -6.04 15.87
N GLU A 38 2.06 -5.69 16.93
CA GLU A 38 3.03 -4.61 16.85
C GLU A 38 4.03 -5.00 15.77
N VAL A 39 3.66 -4.71 14.54
CA VAL A 39 4.63 -4.70 13.46
C VAL A 39 5.57 -3.56 13.81
N ASN A 40 6.74 -3.92 14.32
CA ASN A 40 7.81 -2.98 14.66
C ASN A 40 8.26 -2.34 13.35
N ARG A 41 7.55 -1.29 12.92
CA ARG A 41 7.77 -0.61 11.63
C ARG A 41 8.40 0.75 11.86
N VAL A 42 9.41 1.05 11.06
CA VAL A 42 10.01 2.38 11.04
C VAL A 42 9.03 3.33 10.34
N ILE A 43 8.60 4.36 11.07
CA ILE A 43 7.69 5.39 10.55
C ILE A 43 8.52 6.57 10.05
N TYR A 44 8.24 7.03 8.81
CA TYR A 44 8.87 8.21 8.27
C TYR A 44 8.45 9.47 9.03
N THR A 45 9.42 10.19 9.58
CA THR A 45 9.20 11.35 10.44
C THR A 45 9.70 12.64 9.77
N LYS A 46 9.22 13.80 10.24
CA LYS A 46 9.70 15.10 9.77
C LYS A 46 11.21 15.26 9.93
N LYS A 47 11.78 14.75 11.02
CA LYS A 47 13.25 14.77 11.26
C LYS A 47 14.03 14.03 10.18
N MET A 48 13.47 12.97 9.58
CA MET A 48 14.09 12.26 8.47
C MET A 48 14.10 13.12 7.20
N ASN A 49 13.02 13.84 6.94
CA ASN A 49 13.00 14.81 5.84
C ASN A 49 14.06 15.92 6.02
N ASP A 50 14.12 16.50 7.22
CA ASP A 50 15.09 17.54 7.55
C ASP A 50 16.56 17.06 7.45
N LYS A 51 16.79 15.74 7.61
CA LYS A 51 18.10 15.09 7.40
C LYS A 51 18.38 14.74 5.94
N GLY A 52 17.52 15.10 5.02
CA GLY A 52 17.69 14.88 3.59
C GLY A 52 17.55 13.42 3.14
N TYR A 53 16.63 12.67 3.76
CA TYR A 53 16.33 11.30 3.32
C TYR A 53 15.89 11.28 1.85
N THR A 54 16.43 10.36 1.09
CA THR A 54 16.02 10.09 -0.30
C THR A 54 14.77 9.22 -0.30
N ILE A 55 13.71 9.66 -0.96
CA ILE A 55 12.45 8.91 -1.09
C ILE A 55 12.43 8.24 -2.46
N LEU A 56 12.52 6.91 -2.50
CA LEU A 56 12.44 6.12 -3.72
C LEU A 56 10.99 5.79 -4.05
N CYS A 57 10.58 6.08 -5.27
CA CYS A 57 9.25 5.79 -5.79
C CYS A 57 9.35 4.87 -7.02
N PRO A 58 8.66 3.73 -7.05
CA PRO A 58 8.63 2.88 -8.22
C PRO A 58 7.79 3.53 -9.33
N GLN A 59 8.18 3.30 -10.58
CA GLN A 59 7.46 3.80 -11.75
C GLN A 59 6.21 2.96 -12.02
N MET A 60 5.05 3.62 -12.04
CA MET A 60 3.78 2.97 -12.37
C MET A 60 3.14 3.55 -13.64
N ALA A 61 3.33 4.84 -13.89
CA ALA A 61 2.79 5.53 -15.06
C ALA A 61 3.73 6.69 -15.42
N PRO A 62 4.53 6.59 -16.51
CA PRO A 62 5.65 7.50 -16.79
C PRO A 62 5.29 8.98 -16.68
N ILE A 63 4.31 9.44 -17.46
CA ILE A 63 3.93 10.86 -17.53
C ILE A 63 3.46 11.38 -16.16
N HIS A 64 2.60 10.62 -15.47
CA HIS A 64 2.02 11.04 -14.20
C HIS A 64 3.05 11.07 -13.08
N PHE A 65 3.93 10.07 -13.03
CA PHE A 65 4.92 9.97 -11.96
C PHE A 65 6.08 10.97 -12.13
N GLU A 66 6.44 11.35 -13.34
CA GLU A 66 7.40 12.44 -13.59
C GLU A 66 6.84 13.80 -13.14
N LEU A 67 5.55 14.03 -13.35
CA LEU A 67 4.89 15.22 -12.84
C LEU A 67 4.84 15.22 -11.29
N ILE A 68 4.52 14.08 -10.69
CA ILE A 68 4.53 13.91 -9.22
C ILE A 68 5.95 14.11 -8.68
N GLU A 69 6.99 13.57 -9.32
CA GLU A 69 8.39 13.78 -8.94
C GLU A 69 8.72 15.27 -8.88
N SER A 70 8.38 16.01 -9.94
CA SER A 70 8.63 17.43 -10.03
C SER A 70 7.91 18.22 -8.93
N ALA A 71 6.63 17.89 -8.68
CA ALA A 71 5.83 18.55 -7.67
C ALA A 71 6.32 18.25 -6.24
N VAL A 72 6.68 17.00 -5.94
CA VAL A 72 7.19 16.60 -4.62
C VAL A 72 8.55 17.22 -4.34
N ARG A 73 9.43 17.30 -5.34
CA ARG A 73 10.72 18.01 -5.23
C ARG A 73 10.54 19.50 -4.98
N ALA A 74 9.57 20.13 -5.64
CA ALA A 74 9.22 21.54 -5.41
C ALA A 74 8.74 21.79 -3.96
N CYS A 75 8.19 20.78 -3.28
CA CYS A 75 7.82 20.84 -1.88
C CYS A 75 8.99 20.60 -0.90
N GLY A 76 10.20 20.46 -1.39
CA GLY A 76 11.42 20.30 -0.57
C GLY A 76 11.74 18.87 -0.14
N TYR A 77 11.15 17.86 -0.79
CA TYR A 77 11.50 16.46 -0.57
C TYR A 77 12.59 16.01 -1.57
N ASN A 78 13.54 15.24 -1.08
CA ASN A 78 14.52 14.58 -1.96
C ASN A 78 13.89 13.30 -2.53
N PHE A 79 13.14 13.46 -3.61
CA PHE A 79 12.33 12.42 -4.24
C PHE A 79 13.02 11.90 -5.49
N HIS A 80 13.08 10.58 -5.65
CA HIS A 80 13.71 9.92 -6.80
C HIS A 80 12.78 8.86 -7.38
N LEU A 81 12.41 9.06 -8.65
CA LEU A 81 11.58 8.13 -9.40
C LEU A 81 12.45 7.07 -10.06
N LEU A 82 12.17 5.79 -9.78
CA LEU A 82 12.85 4.66 -10.41
C LEU A 82 12.24 4.42 -11.79
N LYS A 83 12.94 4.87 -12.84
CA LYS A 83 12.40 4.87 -14.21
C LYS A 83 12.61 3.56 -14.95
N GLU A 84 13.62 2.81 -14.60
CA GLU A 84 14.02 1.59 -15.30
C GLU A 84 13.27 0.38 -14.77
N CYS A 85 12.90 -0.49 -15.69
CA CYS A 85 12.33 -1.79 -15.42
C CYS A 85 12.98 -2.80 -16.39
N THR A 86 13.78 -3.68 -15.83
CA THR A 86 14.55 -4.68 -16.57
C THR A 86 13.95 -6.08 -16.35
N PRO A 87 14.33 -7.10 -17.12
CA PRO A 87 13.99 -8.48 -16.80
C PRO A 87 14.44 -8.88 -15.38
N HIS A 88 15.58 -8.36 -14.93
CA HIS A 88 16.08 -8.60 -13.57
C HIS A 88 15.15 -8.02 -12.48
N THR A 89 14.52 -6.89 -12.76
CA THR A 89 13.47 -6.32 -11.88
C THR A 89 12.34 -7.31 -11.63
N VAL A 90 11.90 -8.01 -12.68
CA VAL A 90 10.84 -9.03 -12.58
C VAL A 90 11.33 -10.22 -11.74
N GLU A 91 12.53 -10.72 -12.01
CA GLU A 91 13.14 -11.83 -11.27
C GLU A 91 13.27 -11.49 -9.78
N THR A 92 13.77 -10.29 -9.48
CA THR A 92 13.87 -9.79 -8.10
C THR A 92 12.51 -9.68 -7.44
N GLY A 93 11.51 -9.15 -8.12
CA GLY A 93 10.15 -9.06 -7.60
C GLY A 93 9.54 -10.43 -7.28
N LEU A 94 9.76 -11.42 -8.14
CA LEU A 94 9.27 -12.79 -7.96
C LEU A 94 9.91 -13.53 -6.77
N LYS A 95 11.07 -13.11 -6.29
CA LYS A 95 11.67 -13.69 -5.06
C LYS A 95 10.88 -13.33 -3.81
N TYR A 96 10.26 -12.16 -3.78
CA TYR A 96 9.66 -11.58 -2.57
C TYR A 96 8.14 -11.47 -2.63
N VAL A 97 7.55 -11.48 -3.84
CA VAL A 97 6.10 -11.38 -4.05
C VAL A 97 5.60 -12.66 -4.68
N ASN A 98 4.51 -13.21 -4.15
CA ASN A 98 3.88 -14.40 -4.72
C ASN A 98 3.48 -14.11 -6.18
N ASN A 99 3.78 -15.03 -7.11
CA ASN A 99 3.43 -14.97 -8.51
C ASN A 99 1.90 -14.92 -8.78
N ASP A 100 1.08 -15.33 -7.82
CA ASP A 100 -0.39 -15.17 -7.86
C ASP A 100 -0.85 -13.71 -7.61
N ALA A 101 0.06 -12.84 -7.17
CA ALA A 101 -0.21 -11.42 -7.07
C ALA A 101 -0.29 -10.78 -8.46
N CYS A 102 -0.91 -9.58 -8.53
CA CYS A 102 -0.97 -8.89 -9.81
C CYS A 102 0.43 -8.44 -10.27
N TYR A 103 0.69 -8.52 -11.57
CA TYR A 103 1.99 -8.22 -12.15
C TYR A 103 2.60 -6.86 -11.74
N PRO A 104 1.83 -5.76 -11.67
CA PRO A 104 2.36 -4.49 -11.18
C PRO A 104 2.94 -4.55 -9.76
N SER A 105 2.43 -5.41 -8.87
CA SER A 105 3.01 -5.55 -7.52
C SER A 105 4.38 -6.21 -7.54
N ILE A 106 4.62 -7.12 -8.47
CA ILE A 106 5.92 -7.77 -8.69
C ILE A 106 6.91 -6.72 -9.19
N LEU A 107 6.52 -5.95 -10.21
CA LEU A 107 7.37 -4.91 -10.79
C LEU A 107 7.76 -3.84 -9.78
N THR A 108 6.79 -3.26 -9.08
CA THR A 108 7.04 -2.17 -8.13
C THR A 108 7.89 -2.61 -6.95
N THR A 109 7.67 -3.83 -6.45
CA THR A 109 8.51 -4.40 -5.39
C THR A 109 9.91 -4.70 -5.89
N GLY A 110 10.02 -5.30 -7.08
CA GLY A 110 11.31 -5.59 -7.72
C GLY A 110 12.15 -4.34 -7.94
N GLN A 111 11.58 -3.26 -8.50
CA GLN A 111 12.27 -1.98 -8.68
C GLN A 111 12.84 -1.42 -7.37
N LEU A 112 12.05 -1.48 -6.29
CA LEU A 112 12.49 -0.98 -4.99
C LEU A 112 13.63 -1.81 -4.42
N ILE A 113 13.52 -3.14 -4.42
CA ILE A 113 14.57 -4.01 -3.90
C ILE A 113 15.84 -3.90 -4.75
N GLU A 114 15.73 -3.95 -6.08
CA GLU A 114 16.86 -3.79 -7.00
C GLU A 114 17.60 -2.45 -6.78
N ALA A 115 16.85 -1.36 -6.60
CA ALA A 115 17.43 -0.06 -6.31
C ALA A 115 18.19 -0.05 -4.97
N LEU A 116 17.67 -0.71 -3.94
CA LEU A 116 18.33 -0.80 -2.64
C LEU A 116 19.57 -1.71 -2.66
N GLU A 117 19.53 -2.79 -3.45
CA GLU A 117 20.67 -3.71 -3.64
C GLU A 117 21.76 -3.11 -4.54
N SER A 118 21.44 -2.12 -5.37
CA SER A 118 22.38 -1.51 -6.33
C SER A 118 23.57 -0.80 -5.68
N GLY A 119 23.49 -0.44 -4.39
CA GLY A 119 24.50 0.33 -3.68
C GLY A 119 24.55 1.83 -4.03
N ASN A 120 23.65 2.31 -4.89
CA ASN A 120 23.60 3.71 -5.32
C ASN A 120 22.96 4.65 -4.28
N TYR A 121 22.34 4.09 -3.24
CA TYR A 121 21.61 4.83 -2.23
C TYR A 121 22.13 4.52 -0.83
N ASP A 122 22.25 5.55 0.02
CA ASP A 122 22.59 5.37 1.44
C ASP A 122 21.38 4.77 2.18
N LEU A 123 21.44 3.48 2.51
CA LEU A 123 20.38 2.75 3.18
C LEU A 123 19.95 3.38 4.52
N ASN A 124 20.86 4.11 5.20
CA ASN A 124 20.55 4.80 6.45
C ASN A 124 19.75 6.09 6.25
N LYS A 125 19.70 6.60 5.02
CA LYS A 125 19.01 7.84 4.65
C LYS A 125 18.05 7.62 3.49
N THR A 126 17.54 6.41 3.35
CA THR A 126 16.58 6.05 2.29
C THR A 126 15.23 5.73 2.89
N ALA A 127 14.18 6.15 2.21
CA ALA A 127 12.81 5.77 2.45
C ALA A 127 12.17 5.32 1.14
N VAL A 128 11.17 4.49 1.19
CA VAL A 128 10.38 4.11 0.00
C VAL A 128 8.97 4.63 0.10
N ILE A 129 8.36 4.97 -1.02
CA ILE A 129 6.97 5.45 -1.08
C ILE A 129 6.16 4.60 -2.04
N MET A 130 4.90 4.35 -1.67
CA MET A 130 3.94 3.68 -2.53
C MET A 130 2.54 4.25 -2.33
N SER A 131 1.77 4.36 -3.39
CA SER A 131 0.37 4.76 -3.33
C SER A 131 -0.49 3.66 -2.73
N GLN A 132 -1.47 4.05 -1.91
CA GLN A 132 -2.46 3.16 -1.33
C GLN A 132 -3.86 3.68 -1.64
N THR A 133 -4.60 2.97 -2.47
CA THR A 133 -5.85 3.48 -3.06
C THR A 133 -7.06 3.40 -2.14
N GLY A 134 -7.07 2.46 -1.17
CA GLY A 134 -8.19 2.28 -0.24
C GLY A 134 -9.44 1.63 -0.84
N GLY A 135 -9.42 1.26 -2.12
CA GLY A 135 -10.52 0.61 -2.81
C GLY A 135 -10.42 -0.92 -2.83
N GLY A 136 -11.32 -1.57 -3.56
CA GLY A 136 -11.33 -3.04 -3.75
C GLY A 136 -10.19 -3.58 -4.64
N CYS A 137 -9.29 -2.75 -5.11
CA CYS A 137 -8.12 -3.14 -5.88
C CYS A 137 -7.02 -3.73 -4.98
N ARG A 138 -6.29 -4.73 -5.48
CA ARG A 138 -5.12 -5.30 -4.78
C ARG A 138 -4.01 -4.27 -4.52
N ALA A 139 -3.97 -3.17 -5.27
CA ALA A 139 -3.05 -2.05 -5.06
C ALA A 139 -3.13 -1.46 -3.64
N THR A 140 -4.24 -1.59 -2.95
CA THR A 140 -4.37 -1.24 -1.53
C THR A 140 -3.38 -2.01 -0.65
N ASN A 141 -3.01 -3.23 -1.03
CA ASN A 141 -2.11 -4.11 -0.27
C ASN A 141 -0.64 -4.05 -0.71
N TYR A 142 -0.28 -3.26 -1.72
CA TYR A 142 1.12 -3.15 -2.18
C TYR A 142 2.07 -2.72 -1.06
N ILE A 143 1.62 -1.85 -0.17
CA ILE A 143 2.36 -1.46 1.03
C ILE A 143 2.73 -2.68 1.89
N GLY A 144 1.80 -3.63 2.07
CA GLY A 144 2.05 -4.87 2.80
C GLY A 144 3.08 -5.75 2.11
N PHE A 145 3.01 -5.89 0.78
CA PHE A 145 3.98 -6.66 -0.01
C PHE A 145 5.38 -6.04 0.07
N ILE A 146 5.48 -4.72 -0.08
CA ILE A 146 6.75 -4.00 0.01
C ILE A 146 7.37 -4.16 1.41
N ARG A 147 6.59 -3.99 2.48
CA ARG A 147 7.08 -4.19 3.86
C ARG A 147 7.59 -5.61 4.09
N LYS A 148 6.84 -6.61 3.61
CA LYS A 148 7.28 -7.99 3.69
C LYS A 148 8.57 -8.22 2.90
N ALA A 149 8.63 -7.74 1.66
CA ALA A 149 9.81 -7.87 0.80
C ALA A 149 11.04 -7.20 1.41
N LEU A 150 10.91 -5.99 1.95
CA LEU A 150 12.01 -5.29 2.64
C LEU A 150 12.52 -6.08 3.85
N LYS A 151 11.63 -6.67 4.64
CA LYS A 151 12.00 -7.52 5.77
C LYS A 151 12.73 -8.77 5.29
N ASP A 152 12.20 -9.46 4.29
CA ASP A 152 12.78 -10.69 3.76
C ASP A 152 14.14 -10.46 3.06
N ALA A 153 14.34 -9.24 2.51
CA ALA A 153 15.60 -8.81 1.91
C ALA A 153 16.62 -8.20 2.90
N GLY A 154 16.27 -8.11 4.19
CA GLY A 154 17.16 -7.53 5.22
C GLY A 154 17.15 -6.00 5.32
N PHE A 155 16.18 -5.32 4.69
CA PHE A 155 16.01 -3.87 4.70
C PHE A 155 14.88 -3.39 5.62
N GLU A 156 14.60 -4.10 6.71
CA GLU A 156 13.49 -3.80 7.63
C GLU A 156 13.55 -2.41 8.28
N ASN A 157 14.73 -1.80 8.33
CA ASN A 157 14.95 -0.46 8.89
C ASN A 157 14.53 0.68 7.95
N ILE A 158 14.22 0.39 6.68
CA ILE A 158 13.81 1.39 5.71
C ILE A 158 12.33 1.74 5.91
N PRO A 159 12.01 3.02 6.17
CA PRO A 159 10.63 3.45 6.34
C PRO A 159 9.85 3.36 5.03
N VAL A 160 8.63 2.83 5.09
CA VAL A 160 7.71 2.76 3.97
C VAL A 160 6.63 3.82 4.13
N ILE A 161 6.60 4.79 3.22
CA ILE A 161 5.62 5.86 3.18
C ILE A 161 4.39 5.38 2.41
N SER A 162 3.24 5.39 3.06
CA SER A 162 1.96 5.18 2.39
C SER A 162 1.41 6.51 1.88
N PHE A 163 1.41 6.69 0.57
CA PHE A 163 0.74 7.82 -0.05
C PHE A 163 -0.74 7.49 -0.25
N ASN A 164 -1.57 7.94 0.69
CA ASN A 164 -3.01 7.69 0.65
C ASN A 164 -3.81 8.97 0.90
N VAL A 165 -4.89 9.13 0.16
CA VAL A 165 -5.80 10.29 0.26
C VAL A 165 -6.91 10.03 1.30
N VAL A 166 -7.18 8.76 1.62
CA VAL A 166 -8.31 8.33 2.46
C VAL A 166 -7.93 8.30 3.95
N GLY A 167 -6.66 8.57 4.31
CA GLY A 167 -6.23 8.60 5.71
C GLY A 167 -6.06 7.21 6.34
N MET A 168 -5.80 6.16 5.53
CA MET A 168 -5.60 4.79 6.00
C MET A 168 -4.40 4.64 6.92
N GLU A 169 -3.33 5.39 6.66
CA GLU A 169 -2.15 5.45 7.53
C GLU A 169 -1.72 6.89 7.76
N LYS A 170 -1.36 7.20 9.00
CA LYS A 170 -0.82 8.52 9.36
C LYS A 170 0.68 8.57 9.11
N MET A 171 1.11 9.49 8.23
CA MET A 171 2.52 9.71 7.90
C MET A 171 2.97 11.09 8.37
N PRO A 172 3.50 11.24 9.58
CA PRO A 172 3.81 12.54 10.17
C PRO A 172 4.90 13.31 9.42
N GLY A 173 5.80 12.60 8.72
CA GLY A 173 6.91 13.17 7.97
C GLY A 173 6.59 13.53 6.51
N PHE A 174 5.52 12.99 5.96
CA PHE A 174 5.11 13.25 4.58
C PHE A 174 3.71 13.86 4.55
N LYS A 175 3.62 15.11 4.13
CA LYS A 175 2.35 15.84 4.07
C LYS A 175 2.11 16.35 2.66
N VAL A 176 0.95 16.03 2.12
CA VAL A 176 0.45 16.66 0.90
C VAL A 176 -0.07 18.04 1.28
N THR A 177 0.59 19.08 0.80
CA THR A 177 0.15 20.47 0.99
C THR A 177 -0.55 20.97 -0.28
N PRO A 178 -1.41 22.02 -0.19
CA PRO A 178 -2.04 22.60 -1.37
C PRO A 178 -1.07 23.10 -2.45
N LYS A 179 0.22 23.25 -2.13
CA LYS A 179 1.27 23.56 -3.11
C LYS A 179 1.63 22.36 -4.02
N LEU A 180 1.14 21.18 -3.69
CA LEU A 180 1.36 19.95 -4.46
C LEU A 180 0.24 19.72 -5.49
N ILE A 181 -0.86 20.43 -5.38
CA ILE A 181 -2.02 20.41 -6.27
C ILE A 181 -2.01 21.69 -7.10
#